data_6acd225a4e60a06f7757e5be6299b342
#
_entry.id   6acd225a4e60a06f7757e5be6299b342
#
_cell.length_a   1.000
_cell.length_b   1.000
_cell.length_c   1.000
_cell.angle_alpha   90.00
_cell.angle_beta   90.00
_cell.angle_gamma   90.00
#
_symmetry.space_group_name_H-M   'P 1'
#
loop_
_entity.id
_entity.type
_entity.pdbx_description
1 polymer ?
#
loop_
_entity_poly.entity_id
_entity_poly.type
_entity_poly.pdbx_seq_one_letter_code
_entity_poly.pdbx_strand_id
1 'polypeptide(L)'
;MRYIRWKALLPLGVCFALIFVLSYLFKNKVVEWGVESGGTAAVGARVDLASASLSFAEGNVTLRGLEVTNPNSPMRNMVEAEELIFDMEMLPLLERKVVIDTVAARGIRFNTPRRTSGAIPQQPGEAAQASQVIANFKSRIKVPPLELSTLTRSVNVGAISADSLATLRAARYAVAFADTARDKMLADLQAADPRPAIDSAAALATRLQTTNLRTLGIAGARQAVTDIRRTLRNLQQLDDRLKAFETETRGSAAGLQAKVDAIGAARETDLAYAKSLLKLPSFEIPSVGPQLFSDLIAEQLGDVLYWGERIQQYIPPGLQRQMQPGPKRLRAAGTDVLFPKETVYPTFLMRIAELSLAIAGDGAAAGDYRAQLVGVTSQPAVYGRPTTFSLARSGGTVGPREGRVTGMFDHVRAPVRDTIGAYFAGITLPTFPIGGLGGAVQLGQGITTLRMQRRGEQLSGEWTWRAPRVVWVRDSLRVVTADARTAFVKDMLWRAMQRIDSVEIVATFGGTIADPTLAVRTNVANAVGNALREQLGEEVKKAEAQVRARVNQLVDAEVGKARTKAEQVKTAATQRVMDERARLEAQRVALEARLRELTRIPGIG
;
A
#
# COMPACT_ATOMS: atom_id res chain seq x y z
N MET A 1 27.69 81.25 -38.69
CA MET A 1 27.13 80.75 -37.42
C MET A 1 25.79 81.45 -37.10
N ARG A 2 24.80 81.42 -38.00
CA ARG A 2 23.48 82.17 -37.87
C ARG A 2 22.28 81.25 -37.72
N TYR A 3 22.46 79.90 -37.55
CA TYR A 3 21.35 78.92 -37.50
C TYR A 3 20.99 78.40 -36.07
N ILE A 4 21.76 78.80 -35.03
CA ILE A 4 21.49 78.40 -33.67
C ILE A 4 20.61 79.50 -33.03
N ARG A 5 19.33 79.20 -32.78
CA ARG A 5 18.39 80.09 -32.06
C ARG A 5 18.69 80.05 -30.53
N TRP A 6 19.72 80.79 -30.15
CA TRP A 6 20.15 80.91 -28.74
C TRP A 6 19.03 81.29 -27.77
N LYS A 7 18.09 82.13 -28.22
CA LYS A 7 16.92 82.57 -27.45
C LYS A 7 15.92 81.42 -27.13
N ALA A 8 15.97 80.31 -27.87
CA ALA A 8 15.16 79.09 -27.58
C ALA A 8 16.01 78.01 -26.93
N LEU A 9 17.30 77.90 -27.23
CA LEU A 9 18.19 76.89 -26.67
C LEU A 9 18.58 77.18 -25.22
N LEU A 10 18.70 78.43 -24.80
CA LEU A 10 19.05 78.81 -23.49
C LEU A 10 17.94 78.46 -22.45
N PRO A 11 16.66 78.86 -22.64
CA PRO A 11 15.61 78.40 -21.74
C PRO A 11 15.41 76.88 -21.77
N LEU A 12 15.55 76.21 -22.92
CA LEU A 12 15.51 74.76 -23.03
C LEU A 12 16.62 74.12 -22.25
N GLY A 13 17.86 74.62 -22.33
CA GLY A 13 19.01 74.17 -21.55
C GLY A 13 18.81 74.36 -20.05
N VAL A 14 18.25 75.50 -19.65
CA VAL A 14 17.91 75.74 -18.23
C VAL A 14 16.82 74.80 -17.74
N CYS A 15 15.79 74.54 -18.53
CA CYS A 15 14.77 73.55 -18.21
C CYS A 15 15.38 72.15 -18.07
N PHE A 16 16.22 71.71 -18.98
CA PHE A 16 16.93 70.44 -18.89
C PHE A 16 17.84 70.38 -17.66
N ALA A 17 18.61 71.42 -17.35
CA ALA A 17 19.44 71.49 -16.19
C ALA A 17 18.60 71.42 -14.90
N LEU A 18 17.48 72.12 -14.85
CA LEU A 18 16.55 72.10 -13.73
C LEU A 18 15.90 70.73 -13.55
N ILE A 19 15.45 70.09 -14.60
CA ILE A 19 14.92 68.75 -14.59
C ILE A 19 16.00 67.76 -14.10
N PHE A 20 17.22 67.90 -14.59
CA PHE A 20 18.35 67.07 -14.19
C PHE A 20 18.66 67.22 -12.70
N VAL A 21 18.75 68.45 -12.19
CA VAL A 21 18.98 68.75 -10.79
C VAL A 21 17.84 68.21 -9.92
N LEU A 22 16.60 68.45 -10.29
CA LEU A 22 15.45 67.92 -9.56
C LEU A 22 15.45 66.37 -9.58
N SER A 23 15.68 65.75 -10.73
CA SER A 23 15.77 64.29 -10.83
C SER A 23 16.91 63.74 -9.97
N TYR A 24 18.04 64.40 -9.93
CA TYR A 24 19.18 64.01 -9.08
C TYR A 24 18.88 64.15 -7.58
N LEU A 25 18.19 65.23 -7.16
CA LEU A 25 17.81 65.47 -5.74
C LEU A 25 16.71 64.50 -5.28
N PHE A 26 15.75 64.15 -6.12
CA PHE A 26 14.60 63.35 -5.73
C PHE A 26 14.72 61.88 -6.13
N LYS A 27 15.78 61.46 -6.86
CA LYS A 27 15.93 60.07 -7.34
C LYS A 27 15.70 59.00 -6.27
N ASN A 28 16.26 59.22 -5.07
CA ASN A 28 16.17 58.29 -3.96
C ASN A 28 14.71 58.15 -3.43
N LYS A 29 13.99 59.27 -3.32
CA LYS A 29 12.61 59.31 -2.89
C LYS A 29 11.66 58.69 -3.94
N VAL A 30 11.97 58.83 -5.22
CA VAL A 30 11.21 58.16 -6.28
C VAL A 30 11.37 56.64 -6.23
N VAL A 31 12.58 56.15 -5.96
CA VAL A 31 12.85 54.72 -5.77
C VAL A 31 12.14 54.21 -4.52
N GLU A 32 12.22 54.92 -3.39
CA GLU A 32 11.56 54.57 -2.13
C GLU A 32 10.04 54.46 -2.34
N TRP A 33 9.40 55.50 -2.91
CA TRP A 33 7.97 55.49 -3.19
C TRP A 33 7.58 54.37 -4.18
N GLY A 34 8.42 54.13 -5.20
CA GLY A 34 8.19 53.08 -6.20
C GLY A 34 8.24 51.67 -5.59
N VAL A 35 9.18 51.40 -4.69
CA VAL A 35 9.29 50.13 -3.96
C VAL A 35 8.15 49.96 -2.99
N GLU A 36 7.80 50.99 -2.19
CA GLU A 36 6.69 50.92 -1.23
C GLU A 36 5.34 50.74 -1.92
N SER A 37 5.04 51.57 -2.94
CA SER A 37 3.76 51.50 -3.63
C SER A 37 3.63 50.27 -4.51
N GLY A 38 4.66 49.94 -5.28
CA GLY A 38 4.70 48.76 -6.12
C GLY A 38 4.71 47.46 -5.31
N GLY A 39 5.50 47.43 -4.25
CA GLY A 39 5.58 46.32 -3.31
C GLY A 39 4.24 46.08 -2.58
N THR A 40 3.62 47.15 -2.07
CA THR A 40 2.32 47.09 -1.43
C THR A 40 1.24 46.56 -2.37
N ALA A 41 1.22 47.04 -3.62
CA ALA A 41 0.28 46.53 -4.63
C ALA A 41 0.55 45.06 -5.01
N ALA A 42 1.81 44.64 -5.02
CA ALA A 42 2.19 43.26 -5.36
C ALA A 42 1.87 42.27 -4.22
N VAL A 43 2.13 42.66 -2.96
CA VAL A 43 1.99 41.78 -1.78
C VAL A 43 0.54 41.76 -1.25
N GLY A 44 -0.23 42.81 -1.54
CA GLY A 44 -1.59 42.99 -0.96
C GLY A 44 -1.53 43.34 0.54
N ALA A 45 -0.38 43.79 1.03
CA ALA A 45 -0.15 44.27 2.39
C ALA A 45 0.94 45.35 2.36
N ARG A 46 1.00 46.17 3.38
CA ARG A 46 1.94 47.30 3.45
C ARG A 46 3.40 46.85 3.33
N VAL A 47 4.12 47.52 2.45
CA VAL A 47 5.59 47.43 2.33
C VAL A 47 6.17 48.76 2.74
N ASP A 48 7.08 48.73 3.70
CA ASP A 48 7.77 49.92 4.21
C ASP A 48 9.28 49.81 3.90
N LEU A 49 9.88 50.96 3.57
CA LEU A 49 11.31 51.06 3.27
C LEU A 49 11.91 52.22 4.03
N ALA A 50 12.94 51.98 4.81
CA ALA A 50 13.58 53.04 5.62
C ALA A 50 14.36 54.04 4.74
N SER A 51 15.05 53.56 3.72
CA SER A 51 15.77 54.43 2.78
C SER A 51 16.13 53.70 1.48
N ALA A 52 16.20 54.47 0.37
CA ALA A 52 16.72 54.01 -0.91
C ALA A 52 17.87 54.93 -1.33
N SER A 53 18.88 54.37 -2.02
CA SER A 53 19.97 55.09 -2.66
C SER A 53 20.20 54.59 -4.07
N LEU A 54 20.23 55.48 -5.02
CA LEU A 54 20.47 55.17 -6.45
C LEU A 54 21.71 55.89 -6.91
N SER A 55 22.77 55.19 -7.35
CA SER A 55 23.97 55.69 -8.00
C SER A 55 23.92 55.38 -9.51
N PHE A 56 23.67 56.38 -10.35
CA PHE A 56 23.68 56.18 -11.80
C PHE A 56 25.10 55.92 -12.34
N ALA A 57 26.12 56.44 -11.68
CA ALA A 57 27.50 56.31 -12.15
C ALA A 57 28.04 54.87 -11.91
N GLU A 58 27.61 54.24 -10.83
CA GLU A 58 28.01 52.89 -10.45
C GLU A 58 27.00 51.82 -10.87
N GLY A 59 25.82 52.23 -11.33
CA GLY A 59 24.77 51.27 -11.65
C GLY A 59 24.15 50.58 -10.44
N ASN A 60 24.25 51.21 -9.26
CA ASN A 60 23.93 50.56 -7.98
C ASN A 60 22.66 51.14 -7.36
N VAL A 61 21.78 50.23 -6.90
CA VAL A 61 20.60 50.57 -6.08
C VAL A 61 20.73 49.87 -4.75
N THR A 62 20.75 50.65 -3.65
CA THR A 62 20.76 50.11 -2.29
C THR A 62 19.44 50.45 -1.58
N LEU A 63 18.75 49.44 -1.08
CA LEU A 63 17.56 49.59 -0.25
C LEU A 63 17.91 49.16 1.18
N ARG A 64 17.49 49.95 2.18
CA ARG A 64 17.74 49.63 3.59
C ARG A 64 16.46 49.63 4.40
N GLY A 65 16.35 48.64 5.30
CA GLY A 65 15.23 48.49 6.21
C GLY A 65 13.94 48.20 5.49
N LEU A 66 13.95 47.24 4.56
CA LEU A 66 12.73 46.78 3.88
C LEU A 66 11.94 45.92 4.85
N GLU A 67 10.68 46.27 5.06
CA GLU A 67 9.70 45.50 5.81
C GLU A 67 8.48 45.15 4.94
N VAL A 68 8.23 43.87 4.75
CA VAL A 68 7.11 43.34 3.99
C VAL A 68 6.10 42.72 4.95
N THR A 69 4.93 43.32 5.08
CA THR A 69 3.87 42.81 5.99
C THR A 69 3.33 41.46 5.53
N ASN A 70 3.02 40.58 6.48
CA ASN A 70 2.27 39.35 6.22
C ASN A 70 0.77 39.69 6.10
N PRO A 71 0.14 39.49 4.93
CA PRO A 71 -1.28 39.83 4.75
C PRO A 71 -2.22 39.02 5.65
N ASN A 72 -1.82 37.81 6.06
CA ASN A 72 -2.59 36.94 6.97
C ASN A 72 -2.35 37.27 8.46
N SER A 73 -1.33 38.03 8.78
CA SER A 73 -0.98 38.43 10.14
C SER A 73 -0.38 39.85 10.11
N PRO A 74 -1.22 40.93 10.02
CA PRO A 74 -0.75 42.29 9.76
C PRO A 74 0.16 42.90 10.83
N MET A 75 0.23 42.29 12.02
CA MET A 75 1.16 42.66 13.09
C MET A 75 2.51 41.96 13.00
N ARG A 76 2.76 41.22 11.90
CA ARG A 76 4.03 40.53 11.64
C ARG A 76 4.51 40.81 10.23
N ASN A 77 5.82 40.90 10.06
CA ASN A 77 6.45 40.93 8.75
C ASN A 77 6.54 39.52 8.18
N MET A 78 6.19 39.33 6.94
CA MET A 78 6.51 38.13 6.18
C MET A 78 8.02 38.04 5.94
N VAL A 79 8.62 39.18 5.54
CA VAL A 79 10.05 39.35 5.28
C VAL A 79 10.49 40.70 5.77
N GLU A 80 11.64 40.74 6.40
CA GLU A 80 12.39 41.95 6.76
C GLU A 80 13.82 41.80 6.22
N ALA A 81 14.37 42.83 5.59
CA ALA A 81 15.72 42.83 5.10
C ALA A 81 16.47 44.10 5.55
N GLU A 82 17.64 43.92 6.14
CA GLU A 82 18.46 45.07 6.60
C GLU A 82 19.01 45.84 5.42
N GLU A 83 19.55 45.14 4.42
CA GLU A 83 20.15 45.76 3.25
C GLU A 83 19.99 44.87 2.00
N LEU A 84 19.54 45.49 0.91
CA LEU A 84 19.47 44.94 -0.41
C LEU A 84 20.29 45.80 -1.37
N ILE A 85 21.26 45.19 -2.02
CA ILE A 85 22.15 45.89 -2.99
C ILE A 85 21.92 45.25 -4.36
N PHE A 86 21.59 46.08 -5.31
CA PHE A 86 21.38 45.68 -6.72
C PHE A 86 22.46 46.36 -7.58
N ASP A 87 23.25 45.55 -8.25
CA ASP A 87 24.18 46.02 -9.27
C ASP A 87 23.56 45.81 -10.66
N MET A 88 23.37 46.91 -11.42
CA MET A 88 22.52 46.93 -12.60
C MET A 88 23.30 47.46 -13.81
N GLU A 89 23.09 46.82 -14.95
CA GLU A 89 23.54 47.38 -16.23
C GLU A 89 22.66 48.58 -16.66
N MET A 90 23.25 49.76 -16.81
CA MET A 90 22.52 51.00 -17.13
C MET A 90 22.12 51.10 -18.61
N LEU A 91 22.93 50.55 -19.54
CA LEU A 91 22.64 50.61 -20.96
C LEU A 91 21.33 49.92 -21.39
N PRO A 92 21.02 48.72 -20.87
CA PRO A 92 19.75 48.07 -21.19
C PRO A 92 18.52 48.85 -20.73
N LEU A 93 18.63 49.69 -19.70
CA LEU A 93 17.54 50.56 -19.24
C LEU A 93 17.05 51.52 -20.31
N LEU A 94 17.94 51.98 -21.18
CA LEU A 94 17.57 52.81 -22.33
C LEU A 94 16.65 52.07 -23.31
N GLU A 95 16.72 50.73 -23.34
CA GLU A 95 15.85 49.87 -24.14
C GLU A 95 14.64 49.35 -23.30
N ARG A 96 14.37 49.92 -22.15
CA ARG A 96 13.33 49.46 -21.18
C ARG A 96 13.55 48.02 -20.72
N LYS A 97 14.80 47.57 -20.61
CA LYS A 97 15.20 46.27 -20.12
C LYS A 97 15.92 46.47 -18.77
N VAL A 98 15.60 45.65 -17.81
CA VAL A 98 16.22 45.65 -16.49
C VAL A 98 17.15 44.44 -16.40
N VAL A 99 18.44 44.72 -16.41
CA VAL A 99 19.49 43.69 -16.26
C VAL A 99 20.23 43.96 -14.98
N ILE A 100 20.14 43.03 -14.06
CA ILE A 100 20.80 43.06 -12.75
C ILE A 100 21.89 42.00 -12.77
N ASP A 101 23.12 42.41 -12.59
CA ASP A 101 24.27 41.50 -12.53
C ASP A 101 24.32 40.75 -11.22
N THR A 102 24.28 41.48 -10.10
CA THR A 102 24.27 40.88 -8.79
C THR A 102 23.23 41.51 -7.87
N VAL A 103 22.62 40.69 -7.05
CA VAL A 103 21.79 41.10 -5.92
C VAL A 103 22.44 40.53 -4.66
N ALA A 104 22.81 41.39 -3.73
CA ALA A 104 23.24 40.98 -2.38
C ALA A 104 22.16 41.39 -1.38
N ALA A 105 21.61 40.41 -0.65
CA ALA A 105 20.65 40.67 0.41
C ALA A 105 21.17 40.18 1.74
N ARG A 106 21.21 41.09 2.72
CA ARG A 106 21.76 40.83 4.05
C ARG A 106 20.69 41.03 5.11
N GLY A 107 20.80 40.25 6.20
CA GLY A 107 19.93 40.39 7.35
C GLY A 107 18.44 40.08 7.03
N ILE A 108 18.18 39.16 6.11
CA ILE A 108 16.80 38.74 5.82
C ILE A 108 16.28 37.92 7.01
N ARG A 109 15.18 38.39 7.59
CA ARG A 109 14.49 37.76 8.71
C ARG A 109 13.03 37.51 8.32
N PHE A 110 12.49 36.41 8.81
CA PHE A 110 11.09 36.04 8.55
C PHE A 110 10.27 36.10 9.83
N ASN A 111 8.99 36.41 9.67
CA ASN A 111 8.00 36.38 10.75
C ASN A 111 8.35 37.28 11.95
N THR A 112 8.99 38.43 11.70
CA THR A 112 9.33 39.42 12.73
C THR A 112 8.11 40.20 13.20
N PRO A 113 8.01 40.60 14.49
CA PRO A 113 6.91 41.40 14.99
C PRO A 113 6.97 42.84 14.47
N ARG A 114 5.83 43.42 14.11
CA ARG A 114 5.68 44.82 13.72
C ARG A 114 5.20 45.67 14.87
N ARG A 115 5.61 46.92 14.87
CA ARG A 115 5.10 47.94 15.83
C ARG A 115 3.75 48.50 15.46
N THR A 116 3.43 48.51 14.18
CA THR A 116 2.16 49.03 13.63
C THR A 116 1.56 48.01 12.66
N SER A 117 0.23 47.96 12.59
CA SER A 117 -0.45 47.08 11.65
C SER A 117 -0.16 47.48 10.20
N GLY A 118 0.26 46.53 9.38
CA GLY A 118 0.43 46.71 7.96
C GLY A 118 -0.79 46.29 7.11
N ALA A 119 -1.96 46.18 7.74
CA ALA A 119 -3.20 45.91 7.01
C ALA A 119 -3.52 47.07 6.06
N ILE A 120 -3.86 46.76 4.82
CA ILE A 120 -4.47 47.70 3.88
C ILE A 120 -5.93 47.29 3.66
N PRO A 121 -6.82 48.23 3.32
CA PRO A 121 -8.20 47.89 2.96
C PRO A 121 -8.19 46.91 1.79
N GLN A 122 -8.48 45.64 2.08
CA GLN A 122 -8.45 44.59 1.05
C GLN A 122 -9.79 44.49 0.33
N GLN A 123 -9.73 44.21 -0.97
CA GLN A 123 -10.86 43.58 -1.63
C GLN A 123 -10.98 42.12 -1.11
N PRO A 124 -12.18 41.71 -0.65
CA PRO A 124 -12.33 40.35 -0.11
C PRO A 124 -12.15 39.32 -1.24
N GLY A 125 -11.12 38.53 -1.20
CA GLY A 125 -10.96 37.47 -2.21
C GLY A 125 -9.71 36.58 -2.10
N GLU A 126 -8.59 37.08 -1.61
CA GLU A 126 -7.31 36.34 -1.76
C GLU A 126 -7.01 35.29 -0.71
N ALA A 127 -7.38 35.54 0.56
CA ALA A 127 -7.23 34.55 1.63
C ALA A 127 -8.18 33.35 1.46
N ALA A 128 -9.32 33.56 0.78
CA ALA A 128 -10.26 32.49 0.46
C ALA A 128 -9.73 31.51 -0.61
N GLN A 129 -8.87 31.97 -1.51
CA GLN A 129 -8.31 31.13 -2.60
C GLN A 129 -7.30 30.11 -2.09
N ALA A 130 -6.43 30.47 -1.14
CA ALA A 130 -5.48 29.55 -0.53
C ALA A 130 -6.19 28.39 0.19
N SER A 131 -7.19 28.74 0.98
CA SER A 131 -8.02 27.75 1.69
C SER A 131 -8.80 26.85 0.74
N GLN A 132 -9.21 27.37 -0.42
CA GLN A 132 -9.91 26.59 -1.44
C GLN A 132 -8.99 25.59 -2.16
N VAL A 133 -7.75 25.96 -2.50
CA VAL A 133 -6.78 25.05 -3.13
C VAL A 133 -6.47 23.89 -2.19
N ILE A 134 -6.20 24.17 -0.91
CA ILE A 134 -5.93 23.14 0.11
C ILE A 134 -7.18 22.28 0.34
N ALA A 135 -8.37 22.87 0.42
CA ALA A 135 -9.62 22.15 0.59
C ALA A 135 -9.93 21.25 -0.62
N ASN A 136 -9.73 21.77 -1.84
CA ASN A 136 -9.89 20.99 -3.07
C ASN A 136 -8.88 19.84 -3.17
N PHE A 137 -7.64 20.05 -2.74
CA PHE A 137 -6.64 18.99 -2.66
C PHE A 137 -7.05 17.92 -1.65
N LYS A 138 -7.45 18.32 -0.42
CA LYS A 138 -7.96 17.38 0.60
C LYS A 138 -9.19 16.59 0.13
N SER A 139 -10.12 17.22 -0.58
CA SER A 139 -11.33 16.55 -1.06
C SER A 139 -11.07 15.51 -2.16
N ARG A 140 -9.97 15.63 -2.90
CA ARG A 140 -9.55 14.68 -3.95
C ARG A 140 -8.78 13.49 -3.40
N ILE A 141 -8.15 13.63 -2.24
CA ILE A 141 -7.49 12.50 -1.56
C ILE A 141 -8.57 11.69 -0.85
N LYS A 142 -9.04 10.63 -1.50
CA LYS A 142 -9.96 9.65 -0.90
C LYS A 142 -9.20 8.75 0.05
N VAL A 143 -9.16 9.09 1.34
CA VAL A 143 -8.67 8.21 2.39
C VAL A 143 -9.84 7.40 2.92
N PRO A 144 -9.87 6.08 2.76
CA PRO A 144 -10.91 5.28 3.37
C PRO A 144 -10.81 5.38 4.90
N PRO A 145 -11.91 5.62 5.62
CA PRO A 145 -11.89 5.71 7.07
C PRO A 145 -11.44 4.39 7.70
N LEU A 146 -10.73 4.46 8.82
CA LEU A 146 -10.35 3.28 9.61
C LEU A 146 -11.62 2.71 10.26
N GLU A 147 -12.29 1.77 9.60
CA GLU A 147 -13.49 1.12 10.13
C GLU A 147 -13.11 0.01 11.11
N LEU A 148 -12.99 0.36 12.39
CA LEU A 148 -12.77 -0.58 13.47
C LEU A 148 -13.92 -1.59 13.66
N SER A 149 -15.10 -1.27 13.17
CA SER A 149 -16.29 -2.14 13.20
C SER A 149 -16.11 -3.43 12.40
N THR A 150 -15.27 -3.42 11.36
CA THR A 150 -14.98 -4.63 10.58
C THR A 150 -14.15 -5.65 11.36
N LEU A 151 -13.42 -5.19 12.39
CA LEU A 151 -12.56 -6.00 13.25
C LEU A 151 -13.32 -6.75 14.36
N THR A 152 -14.57 -6.37 14.60
CA THR A 152 -15.37 -6.88 15.74
C THR A 152 -16.36 -7.97 15.39
N ARG A 153 -16.38 -8.46 14.12
CA ARG A 153 -17.30 -9.55 13.74
C ARG A 153 -16.95 -10.82 14.49
N SER A 154 -17.84 -11.22 15.42
CA SER A 154 -17.72 -12.42 16.21
C SER A 154 -17.74 -13.67 15.32
N VAL A 155 -16.84 -14.60 15.59
CA VAL A 155 -16.87 -15.96 15.07
C VAL A 155 -18.12 -16.65 15.60
N ASN A 156 -19.10 -16.89 14.76
CA ASN A 156 -20.28 -17.66 15.14
C ASN A 156 -20.02 -19.16 14.92
N VAL A 157 -19.36 -19.81 15.89
CA VAL A 157 -19.11 -21.26 15.86
C VAL A 157 -20.42 -22.07 15.85
N GLY A 158 -21.51 -21.48 16.33
CA GLY A 158 -22.85 -22.08 16.32
C GLY A 158 -23.45 -22.24 14.92
N ALA A 159 -22.94 -21.54 13.91
CA ALA A 159 -23.40 -21.68 12.52
C ALA A 159 -22.95 -23.01 11.87
N ILE A 160 -22.06 -23.79 12.49
CA ILE A 160 -21.63 -25.10 11.99
C ILE A 160 -22.71 -26.12 12.39
N SER A 161 -23.57 -26.46 11.43
CA SER A 161 -24.62 -27.49 11.63
C SER A 161 -24.14 -28.87 11.16
N ALA A 162 -24.66 -29.93 11.79
CA ALA A 162 -24.35 -31.30 11.41
C ALA A 162 -24.65 -31.59 9.94
N ASP A 163 -25.75 -31.03 9.41
CA ASP A 163 -26.22 -31.30 8.04
C ASP A 163 -25.33 -30.67 6.95
N SER A 164 -24.55 -29.63 7.31
CA SER A 164 -23.60 -28.98 6.38
C SER A 164 -22.29 -29.76 6.23
N LEU A 165 -22.00 -30.73 7.13
CA LEU A 165 -20.73 -31.41 7.17
C LEU A 165 -20.62 -32.55 6.15
N ALA A 166 -19.64 -32.46 5.27
CA ALA A 166 -19.31 -33.48 4.27
C ALA A 166 -18.85 -34.79 4.94
N THR A 167 -18.12 -34.69 6.06
CA THR A 167 -17.66 -35.82 6.86
C THR A 167 -18.83 -36.68 7.36
N LEU A 168 -19.90 -36.04 7.84
CA LEU A 168 -21.07 -36.76 8.34
C LEU A 168 -21.78 -37.49 7.21
N ARG A 169 -21.91 -36.87 6.05
CA ARG A 169 -22.49 -37.50 4.85
C ARG A 169 -21.63 -38.67 4.37
N ALA A 170 -20.30 -38.51 4.35
CA ALA A 170 -19.38 -39.58 3.97
C ALA A 170 -19.43 -40.75 4.97
N ALA A 171 -19.49 -40.47 6.28
CA ALA A 171 -19.64 -41.50 7.29
C ALA A 171 -20.95 -42.28 7.19
N ARG A 172 -22.09 -41.60 7.02
CA ARG A 172 -23.40 -42.23 6.78
C ARG A 172 -23.40 -43.07 5.50
N TYR A 173 -22.76 -42.58 4.43
CA TYR A 173 -22.65 -43.33 3.18
C TYR A 173 -21.76 -44.58 3.37
N ALA A 174 -20.66 -44.50 4.09
CA ALA A 174 -19.82 -45.65 4.40
C ALA A 174 -20.55 -46.68 5.25
N VAL A 175 -21.35 -46.26 6.24
CA VAL A 175 -22.23 -47.16 7.05
C VAL A 175 -23.25 -47.87 6.15
N ALA A 176 -23.98 -47.15 5.29
CA ALA A 176 -24.95 -47.72 4.39
C ALA A 176 -24.33 -48.70 3.38
N PHE A 177 -23.14 -48.33 2.86
CA PHE A 177 -22.36 -49.23 2.00
C PHE A 177 -21.91 -50.50 2.71
N ALA A 178 -21.47 -50.39 3.96
CA ALA A 178 -21.11 -51.57 4.81
C ALA A 178 -22.30 -52.48 5.08
N ASP A 179 -23.45 -51.92 5.36
CA ASP A 179 -24.69 -52.70 5.56
C ASP A 179 -25.10 -53.42 4.28
N THR A 180 -25.12 -52.72 3.12
CA THR A 180 -25.41 -53.32 1.81
C THR A 180 -24.41 -54.41 1.45
N ALA A 181 -23.10 -54.16 1.66
CA ALA A 181 -22.06 -55.16 1.41
C ALA A 181 -22.20 -56.39 2.26
N ARG A 182 -22.53 -56.20 3.56
CA ARG A 182 -22.82 -57.30 4.50
C ARG A 182 -24.02 -58.13 4.07
N ASP A 183 -25.15 -57.47 3.74
CA ASP A 183 -26.37 -58.12 3.39
C ASP A 183 -26.24 -58.90 2.08
N LYS A 184 -25.54 -58.32 1.08
CA LYS A 184 -25.19 -59.01 -0.19
C LYS A 184 -24.34 -60.25 0.11
N MET A 185 -23.27 -60.10 0.89
CA MET A 185 -22.38 -61.17 1.26
C MET A 185 -23.12 -62.33 1.94
N LEU A 186 -24.05 -62.01 2.85
CA LEU A 186 -24.87 -63.04 3.53
C LEU A 186 -25.79 -63.75 2.54
N ALA A 187 -26.41 -63.02 1.63
CA ALA A 187 -27.28 -63.58 0.59
C ALA A 187 -26.49 -64.47 -0.38
N ASP A 188 -25.34 -64.03 -0.86
CA ASP A 188 -24.46 -64.79 -1.76
C ASP A 188 -23.90 -66.04 -1.11
N LEU A 189 -23.54 -65.98 0.19
CA LEU A 189 -23.11 -67.15 0.96
C LEU A 189 -24.23 -68.14 1.20
N GLN A 190 -25.46 -67.67 1.44
CA GLN A 190 -26.64 -68.52 1.54
C GLN A 190 -26.97 -69.19 0.21
N ALA A 191 -26.87 -68.45 -0.92
CA ALA A 191 -27.10 -69.00 -2.25
C ALA A 191 -26.03 -70.03 -2.67
N ALA A 192 -24.81 -69.82 -2.24
CA ALA A 192 -23.70 -70.78 -2.50
C ALA A 192 -23.81 -72.05 -1.66
N ASP A 193 -24.52 -72.02 -0.51
CA ASP A 193 -24.62 -73.04 0.54
C ASP A 193 -23.66 -74.24 0.40
N PRO A 194 -22.43 -74.13 0.93
CA PRO A 194 -21.44 -75.17 0.72
C PRO A 194 -21.69 -76.42 1.54
N ARG A 195 -22.55 -76.36 2.55
CA ARG A 195 -22.76 -77.41 3.56
C ARG A 195 -23.27 -78.73 2.95
N PRO A 196 -24.30 -78.75 2.09
CA PRO A 196 -24.80 -80.02 1.57
C PRO A 196 -23.72 -80.78 0.75
N ALA A 197 -22.90 -80.05 0.02
CA ALA A 197 -21.81 -80.69 -0.75
C ALA A 197 -20.67 -81.20 0.14
N ILE A 198 -20.29 -80.43 1.20
CA ILE A 198 -19.32 -80.82 2.17
C ILE A 198 -19.81 -82.02 2.98
N ASP A 199 -21.07 -81.98 3.47
CA ASP A 199 -21.68 -83.07 4.22
C ASP A 199 -21.84 -84.35 3.37
N SER A 200 -22.22 -84.23 2.13
CA SER A 200 -22.27 -85.35 1.17
C SER A 200 -20.87 -85.96 0.96
N ALA A 201 -19.85 -85.13 0.85
CA ALA A 201 -18.47 -85.59 0.73
C ALA A 201 -17.99 -86.28 2.01
N ALA A 202 -18.32 -85.73 3.18
CA ALA A 202 -18.01 -86.32 4.50
C ALA A 202 -18.72 -87.68 4.67
N ALA A 203 -19.96 -87.76 4.31
CA ALA A 203 -20.74 -89.02 4.36
C ALA A 203 -20.15 -90.08 3.44
N LEU A 204 -19.74 -89.69 2.21
CA LEU A 204 -19.09 -90.59 1.30
C LEU A 204 -17.71 -91.05 1.83
N ALA A 205 -16.90 -90.13 2.35
CA ALA A 205 -15.59 -90.41 2.96
C ALA A 205 -15.74 -91.39 4.13
N THR A 206 -16.70 -91.16 5.05
CA THR A 206 -16.98 -92.03 6.22
C THR A 206 -17.45 -93.40 5.76
N ARG A 207 -18.38 -93.49 4.80
CA ARG A 207 -18.83 -94.76 4.24
C ARG A 207 -17.67 -95.56 3.64
N LEU A 208 -16.84 -94.95 2.89
CA LEU A 208 -15.67 -95.60 2.28
C LEU A 208 -14.60 -95.97 3.30
N GLN A 209 -14.47 -95.28 4.42
CA GLN A 209 -13.58 -95.64 5.53
C GLN A 209 -14.04 -96.89 6.26
N THR A 210 -15.36 -97.04 6.46
CA THR A 210 -15.92 -98.17 7.19
C THR A 210 -16.12 -99.41 6.29
N THR A 211 -16.07 -99.27 4.99
CA THR A 211 -16.23 -100.40 4.03
C THR A 211 -14.89 -101.09 3.79
N ASN A 212 -14.89 -102.45 3.97
CA ASN A 212 -13.72 -103.24 3.64
C ASN A 212 -13.56 -103.34 2.12
N LEU A 213 -12.53 -102.72 1.57
CA LEU A 213 -12.28 -102.64 0.12
C LEU A 213 -12.10 -104.01 -0.59
N ARG A 214 -11.68 -105.06 0.16
CA ARG A 214 -11.54 -106.39 -0.35
C ARG A 214 -12.86 -107.13 -0.59
N THR A 215 -13.96 -106.69 0.12
CA THR A 215 -15.25 -107.36 -0.02
C THR A 215 -16.14 -106.67 -1.06
N LEU A 216 -15.78 -105.46 -1.61
CA LEU A 216 -16.55 -104.71 -2.58
C LEU A 216 -16.61 -105.34 -4.01
N GLY A 217 -15.69 -106.24 -4.35
CA GLY A 217 -15.55 -106.74 -5.69
C GLY A 217 -15.21 -105.64 -6.73
N ILE A 218 -14.82 -105.98 -7.94
CA ILE A 218 -14.36 -105.04 -9.00
C ILE A 218 -15.51 -104.05 -9.36
N ALA A 219 -16.73 -104.50 -9.43
CA ALA A 219 -17.90 -103.64 -9.78
C ALA A 219 -18.16 -102.58 -8.72
N GLY A 220 -18.14 -102.92 -7.43
CA GLY A 220 -18.33 -102.01 -6.35
C GLY A 220 -17.19 -100.98 -6.20
N ALA A 221 -15.95 -101.44 -6.45
CA ALA A 221 -14.80 -100.57 -6.45
C ALA A 221 -14.83 -99.53 -7.60
N ARG A 222 -15.27 -99.97 -8.83
CA ARG A 222 -15.50 -99.03 -9.96
C ARG A 222 -16.55 -98.02 -9.65
N GLN A 223 -17.67 -98.43 -9.04
CA GLN A 223 -18.71 -97.51 -8.62
C GLN A 223 -18.19 -96.51 -7.58
N ALA A 224 -17.44 -96.95 -6.58
CA ALA A 224 -16.84 -96.06 -5.57
C ALA A 224 -15.87 -95.04 -6.21
N VAL A 225 -15.02 -95.45 -7.19
CA VAL A 225 -14.16 -94.54 -7.96
C VAL A 225 -14.99 -93.49 -8.71
N THR A 226 -16.10 -93.93 -9.36
CA THR A 226 -16.99 -93.02 -10.06
C THR A 226 -17.63 -92.01 -9.14
N ASP A 227 -18.12 -92.46 -7.99
CA ASP A 227 -18.76 -91.59 -6.98
C ASP A 227 -17.74 -90.63 -6.38
N ILE A 228 -16.54 -91.08 -6.05
CA ILE A 228 -15.44 -90.19 -5.58
C ILE A 228 -15.13 -89.15 -6.63
N ARG A 229 -14.88 -89.56 -7.89
CA ARG A 229 -14.57 -88.61 -8.97
C ARG A 229 -15.70 -87.59 -9.20
N ARG A 230 -16.97 -87.98 -9.11
CA ARG A 230 -18.13 -87.07 -9.21
C ARG A 230 -18.11 -86.11 -8.02
N THR A 231 -17.93 -86.59 -6.81
CA THR A 231 -17.90 -85.77 -5.58
C THR A 231 -16.71 -84.79 -5.60
N LEU A 232 -15.52 -85.25 -6.01
CA LEU A 232 -14.35 -84.40 -6.17
C LEU A 232 -14.59 -83.27 -7.18
N ARG A 233 -15.23 -83.53 -8.34
CA ARG A 233 -15.64 -82.48 -9.30
C ARG A 233 -16.59 -81.50 -8.68
N ASN A 234 -17.56 -81.96 -7.92
CA ASN A 234 -18.53 -81.08 -7.22
C ASN A 234 -17.81 -80.22 -6.18
N LEU A 235 -16.87 -80.75 -5.41
CA LEU A 235 -16.06 -80.03 -4.45
C LEU A 235 -15.16 -78.99 -5.15
N GLN A 236 -14.58 -79.35 -6.32
CA GLN A 236 -13.77 -78.44 -7.09
C GLN A 236 -14.61 -77.27 -7.65
N GLN A 237 -15.82 -77.54 -8.20
CA GLN A 237 -16.76 -76.50 -8.63
C GLN A 237 -17.15 -75.60 -7.45
N LEU A 238 -17.32 -76.15 -6.26
CA LEU A 238 -17.62 -75.40 -5.06
C LEU A 238 -16.42 -74.54 -4.61
N ASP A 239 -15.17 -75.07 -4.64
CA ASP A 239 -13.95 -74.29 -4.35
C ASP A 239 -13.82 -73.10 -5.32
N ASP A 240 -14.06 -73.33 -6.63
CA ASP A 240 -14.03 -72.26 -7.65
C ASP A 240 -15.09 -71.18 -7.38
N ARG A 241 -16.31 -71.55 -6.93
CA ARG A 241 -17.35 -70.59 -6.49
C ARG A 241 -16.91 -69.86 -5.22
N LEU A 242 -16.34 -70.51 -4.24
CA LEU A 242 -15.83 -69.89 -3.04
C LEU A 242 -14.67 -68.95 -3.29
N LYS A 243 -13.76 -69.25 -4.27
CA LYS A 243 -12.70 -68.34 -4.71
C LYS A 243 -13.26 -67.12 -5.42
N ALA A 244 -14.27 -67.28 -6.29
CA ALA A 244 -14.93 -66.15 -6.93
C ALA A 244 -15.60 -65.26 -5.87
N PHE A 245 -16.28 -65.84 -4.90
CA PHE A 245 -16.88 -65.14 -3.78
C PHE A 245 -15.81 -64.41 -2.90
N GLU A 246 -14.69 -65.09 -2.62
CA GLU A 246 -13.57 -64.46 -1.89
C GLU A 246 -13.02 -63.23 -2.62
N THR A 247 -12.90 -63.32 -3.95
CA THR A 247 -12.41 -62.20 -4.81
C THR A 247 -13.41 -61.03 -4.75
N GLU A 248 -14.72 -61.30 -4.88
CA GLU A 248 -15.76 -60.29 -4.78
C GLU A 248 -15.82 -59.64 -3.41
N THR A 249 -15.66 -60.47 -2.35
CA THR A 249 -15.63 -59.98 -0.96
C THR A 249 -14.42 -59.10 -0.68
N ARG A 250 -13.25 -59.47 -1.22
CA ARG A 250 -12.07 -58.61 -1.18
C ARG A 250 -12.25 -57.31 -1.91
N GLY A 251 -12.92 -57.30 -3.09
CA GLY A 251 -13.29 -56.13 -3.83
C GLY A 251 -14.21 -55.22 -3.04
N SER A 252 -15.24 -55.80 -2.41
CA SER A 252 -16.19 -55.08 -1.54
C SER A 252 -15.49 -54.48 -0.30
N ALA A 253 -14.57 -55.24 0.31
CA ALA A 253 -13.78 -54.76 1.45
C ALA A 253 -12.84 -53.61 1.05
N ALA A 254 -12.19 -53.68 -0.14
CA ALA A 254 -11.37 -52.59 -0.68
C ALA A 254 -12.22 -51.35 -0.99
N GLY A 255 -13.41 -51.54 -1.58
CA GLY A 255 -14.37 -50.46 -1.80
C GLY A 255 -14.83 -49.80 -0.51
N LEU A 256 -15.07 -50.59 0.54
CA LEU A 256 -15.40 -50.08 1.88
C LEU A 256 -14.25 -49.31 2.52
N GLN A 257 -13.03 -49.81 2.41
CA GLN A 257 -11.83 -49.10 2.87
C GLN A 257 -11.69 -47.74 2.18
N ALA A 258 -11.87 -47.69 0.86
CA ALA A 258 -11.84 -46.43 0.13
C ALA A 258 -12.91 -45.42 0.61
N LYS A 259 -14.12 -45.91 1.02
CA LYS A 259 -15.13 -45.05 1.61
C LYS A 259 -14.76 -44.54 3.00
N VAL A 260 -14.09 -45.37 3.81
CA VAL A 260 -13.57 -44.96 5.12
C VAL A 260 -12.44 -43.94 4.96
N ASP A 261 -11.56 -44.13 3.98
CA ASP A 261 -10.45 -43.19 3.70
C ASP A 261 -11.00 -41.84 3.18
N ALA A 262 -12.08 -41.85 2.37
CA ALA A 262 -12.77 -40.67 1.92
C ALA A 262 -13.35 -39.81 3.07
N ILE A 263 -13.64 -40.41 4.24
CA ILE A 263 -14.06 -39.68 5.45
C ILE A 263 -12.94 -38.75 5.91
N GLY A 264 -11.67 -39.16 5.82
CA GLY A 264 -10.52 -38.34 6.15
C GLY A 264 -10.44 -37.08 5.27
N ALA A 265 -10.55 -37.23 3.95
CA ALA A 265 -10.58 -36.12 3.00
C ALA A 265 -11.78 -35.18 3.21
N ALA A 266 -12.96 -35.75 3.49
CA ALA A 266 -14.16 -34.96 3.81
C ALA A 266 -13.97 -34.14 5.10
N ARG A 267 -13.28 -34.69 6.09
CA ARG A 267 -12.95 -34.00 7.36
C ARG A 267 -12.04 -32.80 7.13
N GLU A 268 -11.02 -32.91 6.29
CA GLU A 268 -10.18 -31.78 5.91
C GLU A 268 -10.98 -30.69 5.17
N THR A 269 -11.91 -31.09 4.30
CA THR A 269 -12.83 -30.18 3.62
C THR A 269 -13.73 -29.43 4.61
N ASP A 270 -14.29 -30.15 5.60
CA ASP A 270 -15.14 -29.54 6.62
C ASP A 270 -14.35 -28.60 7.54
N LEU A 271 -13.11 -28.96 7.88
CA LEU A 271 -12.22 -28.07 8.65
C LEU A 271 -11.85 -26.84 7.84
N ALA A 272 -11.56 -26.96 6.54
CA ALA A 272 -11.32 -25.82 5.65
C ALA A 272 -12.57 -24.94 5.52
N TYR A 273 -13.75 -25.53 5.33
CA TYR A 273 -15.02 -24.81 5.31
C TYR A 273 -15.27 -24.08 6.64
N ALA A 274 -15.12 -24.76 7.78
CA ALA A 274 -15.30 -24.16 9.08
C ALA A 274 -14.27 -23.06 9.37
N LYS A 275 -13.02 -23.20 8.89
CA LYS A 275 -12.02 -22.12 8.92
C LYS A 275 -12.41 -20.95 8.01
N SER A 276 -13.06 -21.17 6.87
CA SER A 276 -13.53 -20.09 6.01
C SER A 276 -14.68 -19.29 6.62
N LEU A 277 -15.45 -19.90 7.53
CA LEU A 277 -16.45 -19.21 8.34
C LEU A 277 -15.83 -18.34 9.45
N LEU A 278 -14.56 -18.62 9.83
CA LEU A 278 -13.73 -17.72 10.58
C LEU A 278 -13.31 -16.57 9.65
N LYS A 279 -14.24 -15.67 9.33
CA LYS A 279 -13.92 -14.42 8.61
C LYS A 279 -13.05 -13.56 9.52
N LEU A 280 -11.76 -13.91 9.59
CA LEU A 280 -10.77 -12.98 10.10
C LEU A 280 -10.81 -11.75 9.21
N PRO A 281 -10.89 -10.54 9.79
CA PRO A 281 -10.78 -9.34 9.01
C PRO A 281 -9.49 -9.43 8.20
N SER A 282 -9.60 -9.35 6.88
CA SER A 282 -8.45 -9.14 6.02
C SER A 282 -7.98 -7.72 6.33
N PHE A 283 -6.99 -7.60 7.23
CA PHE A 283 -6.28 -6.35 7.36
C PHE A 283 -5.53 -6.14 6.05
N GLU A 284 -6.02 -5.25 5.21
CA GLU A 284 -5.20 -4.66 4.18
C GLU A 284 -4.23 -3.71 4.87
N ILE A 285 -3.13 -4.29 5.34
CA ILE A 285 -2.03 -3.60 6.02
C ILE A 285 -1.57 -2.34 5.26
N PRO A 286 -1.52 -2.32 3.91
CA PRO A 286 -1.20 -1.12 3.15
C PRO A 286 -2.13 0.08 3.41
N SER A 287 -3.37 -0.13 3.82
CA SER A 287 -4.35 0.96 4.03
C SER A 287 -4.17 1.70 5.35
N VAL A 288 -3.52 1.10 6.35
CA VAL A 288 -3.35 1.71 7.69
C VAL A 288 -2.43 2.94 7.64
N GLY A 289 -1.35 2.90 6.85
CA GLY A 289 -0.42 4.02 6.71
C GLY A 289 -1.07 5.27 6.11
N PRO A 290 -1.74 5.18 4.96
CA PRO A 290 -2.51 6.28 4.39
C PRO A 290 -3.54 6.86 5.36
N GLN A 291 -4.26 6.02 6.08
CA GLN A 291 -5.29 6.45 7.01
C GLN A 291 -4.76 7.21 8.23
N LEU A 292 -3.54 6.87 8.69
CA LEU A 292 -2.93 7.54 9.84
C LEU A 292 -2.28 8.89 9.51
N PHE A 293 -1.71 9.06 8.30
CA PHE A 293 -0.82 10.18 8.00
C PHE A 293 -1.26 11.06 6.82
N SER A 294 -2.24 10.65 6.00
CA SER A 294 -2.59 11.34 4.76
C SER A 294 -3.14 12.74 4.95
N ASP A 295 -3.92 13.00 6.00
CA ASP A 295 -4.53 14.32 6.22
C ASP A 295 -3.47 15.40 6.43
N LEU A 296 -2.46 15.12 7.26
CA LEU A 296 -1.41 16.10 7.54
C LEU A 296 -0.45 16.25 6.35
N ILE A 297 -0.14 15.15 5.65
CA ILE A 297 0.70 15.22 4.45
C ILE A 297 0.00 16.00 3.35
N ALA A 298 -1.31 15.82 3.20
CA ALA A 298 -2.12 16.59 2.27
C ALA A 298 -2.12 18.08 2.59
N GLU A 299 -2.14 18.45 3.87
CA GLU A 299 -2.06 19.83 4.31
C GLU A 299 -0.71 20.46 3.98
N GLN A 300 0.38 19.79 4.35
CA GLN A 300 1.74 20.28 4.08
C GLN A 300 2.08 20.32 2.58
N LEU A 301 1.65 19.32 1.82
CA LEU A 301 1.85 19.30 0.37
C LEU A 301 0.98 20.38 -0.31
N GLY A 302 -0.23 20.63 0.19
CA GLY A 302 -1.10 21.70 -0.25
C GLY A 302 -0.44 23.07 -0.14
N ASP A 303 0.23 23.35 0.97
CA ASP A 303 0.99 24.59 1.17
C ASP A 303 2.15 24.74 0.15
N VAL A 304 2.92 23.66 -0.08
CA VAL A 304 4.00 23.67 -1.07
C VAL A 304 3.48 23.92 -2.49
N LEU A 305 2.39 23.27 -2.86
CA LEU A 305 1.76 23.45 -4.18
C LEU A 305 1.15 24.85 -4.33
N TYR A 306 0.50 25.36 -3.30
CA TYR A 306 -0.05 26.71 -3.28
C TYR A 306 1.04 27.77 -3.52
N TRP A 307 2.14 27.71 -2.80
CA TRP A 307 3.26 28.63 -2.99
C TRP A 307 3.93 28.46 -4.37
N GLY A 308 4.05 27.21 -4.85
CA GLY A 308 4.56 26.93 -6.19
C GLY A 308 3.71 27.55 -7.30
N GLU A 309 2.39 27.50 -7.18
CA GLU A 309 1.47 28.14 -8.13
C GLU A 309 1.52 29.68 -8.02
N ARG A 310 1.56 30.20 -6.79
CA ARG A 310 1.57 31.64 -6.54
C ARG A 310 2.85 32.31 -7.04
N ILE A 311 4.01 31.68 -6.91
CA ILE A 311 5.28 32.18 -7.47
C ILE A 311 5.17 32.36 -9.00
N GLN A 312 4.44 31.48 -9.68
CA GLN A 312 4.23 31.60 -11.14
C GLN A 312 3.30 32.77 -11.50
N GLN A 313 2.35 33.14 -10.65
CA GLN A 313 1.43 34.27 -10.86
C GLN A 313 2.08 35.63 -10.61
N TYR A 314 3.21 35.68 -9.91
CA TYR A 314 3.95 36.91 -9.62
C TYR A 314 4.79 37.46 -10.79
N ILE A 315 4.56 37.01 -12.02
CA ILE A 315 5.02 37.73 -13.21
C ILE A 315 4.20 39.03 -13.30
N PRO A 316 4.81 40.22 -13.18
CA PRO A 316 4.07 41.47 -13.19
C PRO A 316 3.11 41.57 -14.38
N PRO A 317 1.87 42.04 -14.20
CA PRO A 317 0.87 42.12 -15.29
C PRO A 317 1.33 42.88 -16.54
N GLY A 318 2.27 43.81 -16.36
CA GLY A 318 2.93 44.52 -17.48
C GLY A 318 3.76 43.61 -18.38
N LEU A 319 4.36 42.54 -17.85
CA LEU A 319 5.13 41.57 -18.61
C LEU A 319 4.25 40.55 -19.33
N GLN A 320 3.10 40.18 -18.72
CA GLN A 320 2.12 39.29 -19.35
C GLN A 320 1.52 39.88 -20.65
N ARG A 321 1.32 41.20 -20.70
CA ARG A 321 0.82 41.88 -21.93
C ARG A 321 1.83 41.84 -23.08
N GLN A 322 3.13 41.75 -22.80
CA GLN A 322 4.17 41.63 -23.83
C GLN A 322 4.31 40.21 -24.40
N MET A 323 3.78 39.20 -23.70
CA MET A 323 3.75 37.81 -24.17
C MET A 323 2.58 37.51 -25.12
N GLN A 324 1.59 38.42 -25.23
CA GLN A 324 0.51 38.27 -26.21
C GLN A 324 1.05 38.56 -27.61
N PRO A 325 0.77 37.72 -28.63
CA PRO A 325 1.13 38.03 -30.00
C PRO A 325 0.49 39.36 -30.39
N GLY A 326 1.32 40.31 -30.76
CA GLY A 326 0.87 41.62 -31.18
C GLY A 326 -0.17 41.56 -32.32
N PRO A 327 -1.00 42.59 -32.52
CA PRO A 327 -2.02 42.59 -33.54
C PRO A 327 -1.38 42.28 -34.89
N LYS A 328 -2.04 41.39 -35.67
CA LYS A 328 -1.60 41.08 -37.05
C LYS A 328 -1.44 42.36 -37.83
N ARG A 329 -0.22 42.63 -38.30
CA ARG A 329 0.06 43.81 -39.14
C ARG A 329 -0.74 43.78 -40.43
N LEU A 330 -1.33 44.92 -40.79
CA LEU A 330 -2.05 45.08 -42.05
C LEU A 330 -1.08 44.96 -43.22
N ARG A 331 -1.51 44.35 -44.34
CA ARG A 331 -0.78 44.30 -45.61
C ARG A 331 -0.49 45.71 -46.07
N ALA A 332 0.68 46.20 -46.09
CA ALA A 332 1.19 47.50 -46.52
C ALA A 332 1.97 48.26 -45.43
N ALA A 333 2.24 47.65 -44.29
CA ALA A 333 2.95 48.29 -43.18
C ALA A 333 4.48 48.16 -43.28
N GLY A 334 5.06 48.10 -44.47
CA GLY A 334 6.50 48.01 -44.66
C GLY A 334 7.16 46.73 -44.17
N THR A 335 8.44 46.53 -44.41
CA THR A 335 9.24 45.43 -43.89
C THR A 335 10.11 45.96 -42.75
N ASP A 336 9.98 45.39 -41.53
CA ASP A 336 10.93 45.67 -40.46
C ASP A 336 12.26 44.99 -40.81
N VAL A 337 13.29 45.75 -41.01
CA VAL A 337 14.66 45.24 -41.13
C VAL A 337 15.20 45.09 -39.69
N LEU A 338 15.27 43.88 -39.22
CA LEU A 338 15.89 43.56 -37.92
C LEU A 338 17.42 43.53 -38.14
N PHE A 339 18.10 44.51 -37.63
CA PHE A 339 19.56 44.45 -37.54
C PHE A 339 19.96 43.49 -36.45
N PRO A 340 20.86 42.52 -36.70
CA PRO A 340 21.33 41.62 -35.65
C PRO A 340 22.01 42.44 -34.54
N LYS A 341 21.49 42.32 -33.30
CA LYS A 341 22.13 42.89 -32.13
C LYS A 341 23.14 41.86 -31.61
N GLU A 342 24.33 42.28 -31.28
CA GLU A 342 25.38 41.43 -30.70
C GLU A 342 24.93 40.81 -29.35
N THR A 343 24.14 41.56 -28.60
CA THR A 343 23.57 41.09 -27.32
C THR A 343 22.07 41.34 -27.27
N VAL A 344 21.29 40.25 -27.08
CA VAL A 344 19.84 40.34 -26.89
C VAL A 344 19.55 40.04 -25.41
N TYR A 345 19.12 41.09 -24.68
CA TYR A 345 18.73 40.93 -23.28
C TYR A 345 17.22 40.64 -23.15
N PRO A 346 16.81 39.79 -22.22
CA PRO A 346 15.42 39.71 -21.80
C PRO A 346 14.91 41.04 -21.25
N THR A 347 13.61 41.22 -21.18
CA THR A 347 13.02 42.43 -20.57
C THR A 347 13.40 42.59 -19.10
N PHE A 348 13.53 41.44 -18.38
CA PHE A 348 14.06 41.38 -17.04
C PHE A 348 15.05 40.21 -16.95
N LEU A 349 16.21 40.47 -16.38
CA LEU A 349 17.23 39.45 -16.08
C LEU A 349 17.92 39.81 -14.77
N MET A 350 17.98 38.87 -13.85
CA MET A 350 18.86 38.89 -12.68
C MET A 350 19.82 37.70 -12.81
N ARG A 351 21.11 37.96 -12.97
CA ARG A 351 22.09 36.90 -13.22
C ARG A 351 22.37 36.10 -11.96
N ILE A 352 22.68 36.79 -10.85
CA ILE A 352 22.99 36.13 -9.58
C ILE A 352 22.38 36.94 -8.45
N ALA A 353 21.73 36.24 -7.50
CA ALA A 353 21.37 36.81 -6.21
C ALA A 353 21.98 35.97 -5.08
N GLU A 354 22.67 36.63 -4.15
CA GLU A 354 23.24 36.03 -2.94
C GLU A 354 22.50 36.56 -1.72
N LEU A 355 21.90 35.65 -0.97
CA LEU A 355 21.01 35.97 0.14
C LEU A 355 21.56 35.35 1.45
N SER A 356 21.64 36.14 2.49
CA SER A 356 21.80 35.62 3.85
C SER A 356 20.50 35.76 4.60
N LEU A 357 19.98 34.63 5.08
CA LEU A 357 18.66 34.49 5.67
C LEU A 357 18.78 34.02 7.11
N ALA A 358 18.05 34.63 8.02
CA ALA A 358 17.86 34.14 9.37
C ALA A 358 16.38 33.83 9.63
N ILE A 359 16.06 32.58 9.88
CA ILE A 359 14.73 32.13 10.28
C ILE A 359 14.68 32.13 11.79
N ALA A 360 13.98 33.11 12.36
CA ALA A 360 13.85 33.28 13.79
C ALA A 360 12.84 32.31 14.42
N GLY A 361 12.99 32.05 15.72
CA GLY A 361 12.10 31.22 16.51
C GLY A 361 12.64 29.83 16.80
N ASP A 362 11.77 28.96 17.29
CA ASP A 362 12.02 27.57 17.66
C ASP A 362 11.42 26.57 16.66
N GLY A 363 10.98 27.07 15.52
CA GLY A 363 10.38 26.27 14.47
C GLY A 363 11.34 25.26 13.83
N ALA A 364 10.77 24.29 13.14
CA ALA A 364 11.51 23.18 12.53
C ALA A 364 12.62 23.62 11.56
N ALA A 365 12.48 24.79 10.92
CA ALA A 365 13.44 25.36 9.98
C ALA A 365 14.25 26.52 10.55
N ALA A 366 14.21 26.79 11.85
CA ALA A 366 14.95 27.89 12.46
C ALA A 366 16.46 27.77 12.21
N GLY A 367 17.16 28.91 12.07
CA GLY A 367 18.61 28.96 11.85
C GLY A 367 19.02 29.90 10.73
N ASP A 368 20.31 29.94 10.48
CA ASP A 368 20.92 30.79 9.46
C ASP A 368 21.18 30.00 8.19
N TYR A 369 20.86 30.62 7.06
CA TYR A 369 21.02 30.01 5.75
C TYR A 369 21.67 30.96 4.76
N ARG A 370 22.38 30.40 3.81
CA ARG A 370 22.83 31.11 2.61
C ARG A 370 22.08 30.55 1.40
N ALA A 371 21.57 31.46 0.58
CA ALA A 371 20.90 31.08 -0.66
C ALA A 371 21.55 31.80 -1.84
N GLN A 372 21.54 31.13 -2.98
CA GLN A 372 21.96 31.66 -4.25
C GLN A 372 20.90 31.36 -5.30
N LEU A 373 20.47 32.38 -6.06
CA LEU A 373 19.61 32.26 -7.22
C LEU A 373 20.39 32.69 -8.45
N VAL A 374 20.28 31.95 -9.53
CA VAL A 374 21.01 32.24 -10.77
C VAL A 374 20.04 32.21 -11.94
N GLY A 375 20.12 33.23 -12.79
CA GLY A 375 19.43 33.28 -14.06
C GLY A 375 17.91 33.49 -13.96
N VAL A 376 17.45 34.34 -13.05
CA VAL A 376 16.02 34.69 -12.96
C VAL A 376 15.65 35.66 -14.07
N THR A 377 14.72 35.29 -14.92
CA THR A 377 14.39 36.07 -16.11
C THR A 377 12.90 35.96 -16.47
N SER A 378 12.36 37.04 -17.08
CA SER A 378 11.02 37.04 -17.66
C SER A 378 10.93 36.31 -19.00
N GLN A 379 12.06 36.05 -19.65
CA GLN A 379 12.13 35.44 -21.00
C GLN A 379 13.24 34.36 -21.03
N PRO A 380 12.98 33.17 -20.45
CA PRO A 380 13.96 32.10 -20.39
C PRO A 380 14.52 31.67 -21.75
N ALA A 381 13.66 31.64 -22.78
CA ALA A 381 14.07 31.29 -24.14
C ALA A 381 15.09 32.29 -24.75
N VAL A 382 15.02 33.58 -24.38
CA VAL A 382 15.97 34.60 -24.80
C VAL A 382 17.28 34.51 -24.03
N TYR A 383 17.19 34.23 -22.72
CA TYR A 383 18.37 34.06 -21.86
C TYR A 383 19.12 32.74 -22.16
N GLY A 384 18.42 31.70 -22.57
CA GLY A 384 19.00 30.45 -23.05
C GLY A 384 19.55 29.53 -21.93
N ARG A 385 19.34 29.88 -20.66
CA ARG A 385 19.78 29.09 -19.49
C ARG A 385 18.64 28.92 -18.50
N PRO A 386 18.59 27.77 -17.78
CA PRO A 386 17.60 27.57 -16.74
C PRO A 386 17.86 28.48 -15.52
N THR A 387 16.81 28.79 -14.79
CA THR A 387 16.93 29.39 -13.46
C THR A 387 17.29 28.31 -12.46
N THR A 388 18.31 28.53 -11.64
CA THR A 388 18.69 27.61 -10.56
C THR A 388 18.68 28.31 -9.21
N PHE A 389 18.39 27.56 -8.17
CA PHE A 389 18.54 28.06 -6.81
C PHE A 389 19.17 27.00 -5.91
N SER A 390 19.90 27.46 -4.91
CA SER A 390 20.42 26.64 -3.84
C SER A 390 20.27 27.39 -2.52
N LEU A 391 19.93 26.66 -1.47
CA LEU A 391 19.87 27.11 -0.10
C LEU A 391 20.65 26.11 0.76
N ALA A 392 21.52 26.57 1.61
CA ALA A 392 22.24 25.73 2.54
C ALA A 392 22.27 26.37 3.92
N ARG A 393 22.12 25.54 4.94
CA ARG A 393 22.30 25.99 6.31
C ARG A 393 23.76 26.45 6.52
N SER A 394 23.94 27.60 7.13
CA SER A 394 25.28 28.20 7.41
C SER A 394 25.57 28.33 8.89
N GLY A 395 24.55 28.28 9.77
CA GLY A 395 24.76 28.48 11.21
C GLY A 395 23.46 28.37 12.02
N GLY A 396 23.55 28.82 13.28
CA GLY A 396 22.44 28.79 14.24
C GLY A 396 22.50 27.62 15.21
N THR A 397 22.07 27.84 16.44
CA THR A 397 22.06 26.86 17.54
C THR A 397 20.73 26.07 17.59
N VAL A 398 19.68 26.60 16.99
CA VAL A 398 18.35 26.03 16.96
C VAL A 398 18.04 25.54 15.55
N GLY A 399 17.15 24.54 15.42
CA GLY A 399 16.71 23.99 14.14
C GLY A 399 17.55 22.81 13.63
N PRO A 400 17.52 22.51 12.35
CA PRO A 400 18.19 21.34 11.78
C PRO A 400 19.72 21.44 11.91
N ARG A 401 20.40 20.31 12.05
CA ARG A 401 21.87 20.26 12.04
C ARG A 401 22.42 20.53 10.65
N GLU A 402 21.74 20.03 9.63
CA GLU A 402 22.06 20.22 8.24
C GLU A 402 20.77 20.52 7.47
N GLY A 403 20.84 21.46 6.54
CA GLY A 403 19.72 21.83 5.69
C GLY A 403 20.22 22.23 4.31
N ARG A 404 19.62 21.66 3.26
CA ARG A 404 19.93 21.99 1.88
C ARG A 404 18.67 21.92 1.04
N VAL A 405 18.46 22.94 0.24
CA VAL A 405 17.43 22.93 -0.81
C VAL A 405 18.09 23.32 -2.12
N THR A 406 17.78 22.62 -3.18
CA THR A 406 18.26 22.92 -4.52
C THR A 406 17.11 22.84 -5.51
N GLY A 407 17.15 23.63 -6.56
CA GLY A 407 16.16 23.54 -7.60
C GLY A 407 16.64 24.10 -8.93
N MET A 408 15.98 23.68 -9.98
CA MET A 408 16.21 24.14 -11.34
C MET A 408 14.86 24.29 -12.02
N PHE A 409 14.63 25.43 -12.66
CA PHE A 409 13.47 25.73 -13.47
C PHE A 409 13.93 25.92 -14.93
N ASP A 410 13.80 24.88 -15.74
CA ASP A 410 14.16 24.89 -17.16
C ASP A 410 12.92 25.17 -18.00
N HIS A 411 12.72 26.45 -18.28
CA HIS A 411 11.67 26.98 -19.15
C HIS A 411 12.24 27.51 -20.48
N VAL A 412 13.47 27.11 -20.81
CA VAL A 412 14.14 27.56 -22.06
C VAL A 412 13.44 26.97 -23.30
N ARG A 413 13.00 25.73 -23.20
CA ARG A 413 12.32 25.02 -24.29
C ARG A 413 11.14 24.21 -23.76
N ALA A 414 10.13 24.02 -24.57
CA ALA A 414 9.03 23.11 -24.26
C ALA A 414 9.48 21.64 -24.47
N PRO A 415 8.98 20.67 -23.68
CA PRO A 415 8.20 20.87 -22.46
C PRO A 415 9.07 21.39 -21.31
N VAL A 416 8.51 22.27 -20.48
CA VAL A 416 9.18 22.81 -19.29
C VAL A 416 9.59 21.68 -18.33
N ARG A 417 10.73 21.86 -17.64
CA ARG A 417 11.26 20.87 -16.70
C ARG A 417 11.70 21.58 -15.43
N ASP A 418 11.05 21.25 -14.33
CA ASP A 418 11.40 21.79 -13.02
C ASP A 418 11.83 20.64 -12.10
N THR A 419 12.83 20.90 -11.28
CA THR A 419 13.28 19.96 -10.25
C THR A 419 13.48 20.70 -8.94
N ILE A 420 13.05 20.10 -7.85
CA ILE A 420 13.30 20.61 -6.50
C ILE A 420 13.76 19.43 -5.63
N GLY A 421 14.85 19.62 -4.92
CA GLY A 421 15.34 18.70 -3.91
C GLY A 421 15.53 19.42 -2.58
N ALA A 422 15.08 18.81 -1.48
CA ALA A 422 15.33 19.29 -0.14
C ALA A 422 15.81 18.15 0.75
N TYR A 423 16.73 18.47 1.64
CA TYR A 423 17.26 17.57 2.65
C TYR A 423 17.48 18.35 3.95
N PHE A 424 16.92 17.85 5.04
CA PHE A 424 17.14 18.40 6.37
C PHE A 424 17.38 17.26 7.35
N ALA A 425 18.44 17.35 8.14
CA ALA A 425 18.80 16.41 9.19
C ALA A 425 18.78 17.09 10.56
N GLY A 426 18.29 16.37 11.57
CA GLY A 426 18.11 16.90 12.92
C GLY A 426 17.00 17.96 13.01
N ILE A 427 16.07 17.95 12.06
CA ILE A 427 14.89 18.80 12.06
C ILE A 427 13.87 18.26 13.06
N THR A 428 13.18 19.14 13.77
CA THR A 428 12.02 18.75 14.58
C THR A 428 10.86 18.40 13.67
N LEU A 429 10.49 17.14 13.68
CA LEU A 429 9.39 16.62 12.86
C LEU A 429 8.04 16.91 13.53
N PRO A 430 6.97 17.05 12.75
CA PRO A 430 5.66 17.37 13.29
C PRO A 430 5.10 16.25 14.18
N THR A 431 4.20 16.62 15.09
CA THR A 431 3.39 15.69 15.86
C THR A 431 2.15 15.33 15.05
N PHE A 432 1.91 14.03 14.86
CA PHE A 432 0.78 13.53 14.09
C PHE A 432 -0.34 13.04 15.00
N PRO A 433 -1.56 13.62 14.92
CA PRO A 433 -2.72 13.07 15.60
C PRO A 433 -3.11 11.74 14.95
N ILE A 434 -3.40 10.73 15.76
CA ILE A 434 -3.84 9.42 15.29
C ILE A 434 -5.36 9.38 15.33
N GLY A 435 -5.98 9.65 14.18
CA GLY A 435 -7.43 9.64 14.04
C GLY A 435 -8.04 8.29 14.41
N GLY A 436 -9.19 8.29 15.08
CA GLY A 436 -9.94 7.07 15.45
C GLY A 436 -9.38 6.29 16.65
N LEU A 437 -8.11 6.45 17.01
CA LEU A 437 -7.48 5.75 18.14
C LEU A 437 -7.37 6.62 19.41
N GLY A 438 -7.51 7.95 19.29
CA GLY A 438 -7.44 8.88 20.42
C GLY A 438 -6.01 9.05 20.95
N GLY A 439 -5.18 9.80 20.24
CA GLY A 439 -3.81 10.09 20.64
C GLY A 439 -2.99 10.68 19.51
N ALA A 440 -1.68 10.74 19.70
CA ALA A 440 -0.74 11.30 18.74
C ALA A 440 0.61 10.57 18.75
N VAL A 441 1.35 10.65 17.66
CA VAL A 441 2.75 10.27 17.59
C VAL A 441 3.61 11.53 17.51
N GLN A 442 4.56 11.68 18.43
CA GLN A 442 5.59 12.69 18.41
C GLN A 442 6.82 12.12 17.74
N LEU A 443 7.15 12.63 16.56
CA LEU A 443 8.27 12.12 15.77
C LEU A 443 9.63 12.62 16.28
N GLY A 444 9.64 13.69 17.09
CA GLY A 444 10.90 14.26 17.61
C GLY A 444 11.83 14.77 16.51
N GLN A 445 13.13 14.64 16.72
CA GLN A 445 14.11 15.03 15.71
C GLN A 445 14.38 13.92 14.71
N GLY A 446 14.41 14.26 13.43
CA GLY A 446 14.59 13.29 12.36
C GLY A 446 15.21 13.89 11.10
N ILE A 447 14.97 13.20 10.00
CA ILE A 447 15.43 13.57 8.67
C ILE A 447 14.21 13.70 7.77
N THR A 448 14.20 14.74 6.95
CA THR A 448 13.23 14.87 5.86
C THR A 448 13.93 15.08 4.52
N THR A 449 13.44 14.42 3.48
CA THR A 449 13.93 14.55 2.11
C THR A 449 12.77 14.73 1.16
N LEU A 450 12.85 15.75 0.31
CA LEU A 450 11.90 16.00 -0.77
C LEU A 450 12.62 15.89 -2.12
N ARG A 451 12.04 15.19 -3.06
CA ARG A 451 12.42 15.20 -4.47
C ARG A 451 11.17 15.42 -5.29
N MET A 452 11.15 16.46 -6.08
CA MET A 452 10.04 16.82 -6.93
C MET A 452 10.53 17.10 -8.34
N GLN A 453 9.80 16.64 -9.31
CA GLN A 453 10.06 16.87 -10.73
C GLN A 453 8.74 17.22 -11.44
N ARG A 454 8.83 18.19 -12.33
CA ARG A 454 7.75 18.56 -13.24
C ARG A 454 8.24 18.46 -14.68
N ARG A 455 7.44 17.90 -15.56
CA ARG A 455 7.68 17.84 -16.99
C ARG A 455 6.40 18.20 -17.74
N GLY A 456 6.34 19.41 -18.28
CA GLY A 456 5.11 19.99 -18.79
C GLY A 456 4.08 20.13 -17.68
N GLU A 457 2.94 19.47 -17.80
CA GLU A 457 1.90 19.44 -16.77
C GLU A 457 2.06 18.26 -15.78
N GLN A 458 2.90 17.29 -16.12
CA GLN A 458 3.12 16.11 -15.27
C GLN A 458 3.98 16.46 -14.07
N LEU A 459 3.49 16.11 -12.89
CA LEU A 459 4.17 16.23 -11.61
C LEU A 459 4.52 14.83 -11.10
N SER A 460 5.70 14.67 -10.53
CA SER A 460 6.09 13.47 -9.80
C SER A 460 7.05 13.82 -8.68
N GLY A 461 6.98 13.09 -7.59
CA GLY A 461 7.88 13.33 -6.48
C GLY A 461 7.71 12.36 -5.33
N GLU A 462 8.63 12.48 -4.41
CA GLU A 462 8.67 11.72 -3.18
C GLU A 462 9.09 12.61 -2.03
N TRP A 463 8.35 12.54 -0.94
CA TRP A 463 8.68 13.22 0.31
C TRP A 463 8.79 12.19 1.42
N THR A 464 9.96 12.09 2.03
CA THR A 464 10.25 11.10 3.07
C THR A 464 10.52 11.81 4.40
N TRP A 465 9.91 11.30 5.46
CA TRP A 465 10.23 11.62 6.86
C TRP A 465 10.76 10.37 7.54
N ARG A 466 11.88 10.50 8.22
CA ARG A 466 12.46 9.42 9.01
C ARG A 466 12.71 9.90 10.43
N ALA A 467 12.00 9.34 11.37
CA ALA A 467 12.09 9.60 12.79
C ALA A 467 12.73 8.38 13.49
N PRO A 468 13.97 8.49 13.99
CA PRO A 468 14.68 7.37 14.62
C PRO A 468 14.19 7.05 16.03
N ARG A 469 13.50 7.99 16.67
CA ARG A 469 12.86 7.83 17.98
C ARG A 469 11.52 8.53 17.98
N VAL A 470 10.48 7.79 18.31
CA VAL A 470 9.11 8.32 18.35
C VAL A 470 8.50 8.06 19.72
N VAL A 471 7.61 8.96 20.13
CA VAL A 471 6.83 8.82 21.36
C VAL A 471 5.35 8.74 21.00
N TRP A 472 4.72 7.64 21.40
CA TRP A 472 3.29 7.44 21.20
C TRP A 472 2.55 7.96 22.43
N VAL A 473 1.75 9.01 22.25
CA VAL A 473 1.00 9.66 23.33
C VAL A 473 -0.48 9.32 23.19
N ARG A 474 -1.01 8.62 24.18
CA ARG A 474 -2.45 8.28 24.24
C ARG A 474 -3.22 9.42 24.91
N ASP A 475 -4.29 9.87 24.30
CA ASP A 475 -5.19 10.82 24.92
C ASP A 475 -6.20 10.07 25.79
N SER A 476 -5.95 10.07 27.09
CA SER A 476 -6.81 9.41 28.07
C SER A 476 -8.20 10.06 28.24
N LEU A 477 -8.34 11.33 27.81
CA LEU A 477 -9.59 12.09 27.97
C LEU A 477 -10.59 11.85 26.83
N ARG A 478 -10.15 11.29 25.71
CA ARG A 478 -10.99 11.01 24.53
C ARG A 478 -11.45 9.56 24.37
N VAL A 479 -11.33 8.73 25.41
CA VAL A 479 -11.93 7.38 25.41
C VAL A 479 -13.44 7.53 25.63
N VAL A 480 -14.14 8.07 24.65
CA VAL A 480 -15.61 8.06 24.63
C VAL A 480 -16.04 6.61 24.38
N THR A 481 -16.76 6.05 25.34
CA THR A 481 -17.67 4.89 25.33
C THR A 481 -17.76 4.12 23.99
N ALA A 482 -16.70 3.47 23.61
CA ALA A 482 -16.77 2.39 22.64
C ALA A 482 -17.26 1.14 23.39
N ASP A 483 -18.00 0.27 22.70
CA ASP A 483 -18.30 -1.04 23.27
C ASP A 483 -17.00 -1.75 23.71
N ALA A 484 -17.09 -2.69 24.62
CA ALA A 484 -15.92 -3.37 25.20
C ALA A 484 -15.00 -4.00 24.12
N ARG A 485 -15.54 -4.38 22.96
CA ARG A 485 -14.81 -4.99 21.85
C ARG A 485 -13.98 -3.97 21.10
N THR A 486 -14.57 -2.82 20.76
CA THR A 486 -13.86 -1.69 20.12
C THR A 486 -12.77 -1.15 21.05
N ALA A 487 -13.01 -1.10 22.37
CA ALA A 487 -12.01 -0.73 23.36
C ALA A 487 -10.84 -1.71 23.37
N PHE A 488 -11.11 -3.01 23.34
CA PHE A 488 -10.08 -4.06 23.28
C PHE A 488 -9.21 -3.94 22.02
N VAL A 489 -9.82 -3.75 20.84
CA VAL A 489 -9.09 -3.60 19.58
C VAL A 489 -8.23 -2.34 19.61
N LYS A 490 -8.75 -1.22 20.08
CA LYS A 490 -7.98 0.02 20.26
C LYS A 490 -6.79 -0.17 21.18
N ASP A 491 -6.97 -0.84 22.31
CA ASP A 491 -5.91 -1.08 23.26
C ASP A 491 -4.82 -2.02 22.70
N MET A 492 -5.23 -3.03 21.94
CA MET A 492 -4.32 -3.93 21.24
C MET A 492 -3.49 -3.18 20.18
N LEU A 493 -4.12 -2.30 19.37
CA LEU A 493 -3.43 -1.45 18.40
C LEU A 493 -2.44 -0.52 19.08
N TRP A 494 -2.82 0.10 20.22
CA TRP A 494 -1.94 0.96 20.98
C TRP A 494 -0.71 0.19 21.50
N ARG A 495 -0.89 -1.00 22.06
CA ARG A 495 0.24 -1.84 22.50
C ARG A 495 1.16 -2.23 21.36
N ALA A 496 0.61 -2.49 20.18
CA ALA A 496 1.39 -2.77 18.99
C ALA A 496 2.21 -1.55 18.54
N MET A 497 1.59 -0.35 18.52
CA MET A 497 2.26 0.89 18.14
C MET A 497 3.36 1.30 19.12
N GLN A 498 3.15 1.15 20.41
CA GLN A 498 4.15 1.49 21.43
C GLN A 498 5.46 0.68 21.33
N ARG A 499 5.46 -0.43 20.59
CA ARG A 499 6.67 -1.23 20.31
C ARG A 499 7.46 -0.70 19.11
N ILE A 500 6.95 0.33 18.44
CA ILE A 500 7.59 0.93 17.25
C ILE A 500 8.43 2.11 17.72
N ASP A 501 9.74 1.95 17.72
CA ASP A 501 10.69 2.97 18.15
C ASP A 501 11.03 3.97 17.03
N SER A 502 10.92 3.57 15.77
CA SER A 502 11.23 4.40 14.61
C SER A 502 10.09 4.41 13.59
N VAL A 503 9.82 5.59 13.03
CA VAL A 503 8.80 5.77 12.00
C VAL A 503 9.45 6.32 10.73
N GLU A 504 9.15 5.68 9.64
CA GLU A 504 9.44 6.17 8.29
C GLU A 504 8.11 6.34 7.54
N ILE A 505 7.92 7.55 6.99
CA ILE A 505 6.75 7.91 6.19
C ILE A 505 7.25 8.33 4.82
N VAL A 506 6.76 7.70 3.79
CA VAL A 506 7.07 8.01 2.39
C VAL A 506 5.79 8.41 1.67
N ALA A 507 5.70 9.67 1.30
CA ALA A 507 4.63 10.22 0.49
C ALA A 507 5.11 10.34 -0.96
N THR A 508 4.53 9.57 -1.86
CA THR A 508 4.76 9.69 -3.30
C THR A 508 3.60 10.44 -3.93
N PHE A 509 3.91 11.44 -4.73
CA PHE A 509 2.91 12.22 -5.43
C PHE A 509 3.19 12.25 -6.93
N GLY A 510 2.12 12.36 -7.69
CA GLY A 510 2.15 12.31 -9.15
C GLY A 510 0.94 12.98 -9.77
N GLY A 511 0.63 12.67 -11.02
CA GLY A 511 -0.48 13.24 -11.75
C GLY A 511 -0.14 14.56 -12.41
N THR A 512 -1.09 15.50 -12.46
CA THR A 512 -0.90 16.84 -12.99
C THR A 512 -1.04 17.87 -11.87
N ILE A 513 -0.60 19.11 -12.13
CA ILE A 513 -0.81 20.21 -11.16
C ILE A 513 -2.30 20.42 -10.87
N ALA A 514 -3.15 20.25 -11.88
CA ALA A 514 -4.60 20.38 -11.74
C ALA A 514 -5.26 19.19 -11.06
N ASP A 515 -4.68 17.98 -11.18
CA ASP A 515 -5.20 16.73 -10.59
C ASP A 515 -4.05 15.89 -9.99
N PRO A 516 -3.51 16.32 -8.83
CA PRO A 516 -2.43 15.61 -8.18
C PRO A 516 -2.91 14.32 -7.52
N THR A 517 -2.09 13.29 -7.57
CA THR A 517 -2.30 12.02 -6.86
C THR A 517 -1.31 11.90 -5.71
N LEU A 518 -1.76 11.32 -4.59
CA LEU A 518 -0.93 11.10 -3.41
C LEU A 518 -1.07 9.64 -2.94
N ALA A 519 0.06 8.99 -2.71
CA ALA A 519 0.13 7.70 -2.05
C ALA A 519 1.10 7.78 -0.86
N VAL A 520 0.66 7.31 0.30
CA VAL A 520 1.46 7.32 1.53
C VAL A 520 1.76 5.90 1.95
N ARG A 521 3.02 5.63 2.24
CA ARG A 521 3.51 4.37 2.80
C ARG A 521 4.25 4.63 4.10
N THR A 522 4.20 3.69 5.02
CA THR A 522 4.92 3.77 6.29
C THR A 522 5.28 2.38 6.79
N ASN A 523 6.39 2.28 7.53
CA ASN A 523 6.78 1.06 8.23
C ASN A 523 5.83 0.72 9.38
N VAL A 524 5.08 1.69 9.91
CA VAL A 524 4.09 1.49 10.97
C VAL A 524 3.03 0.48 10.55
N ALA A 525 2.57 0.53 9.30
CA ALA A 525 1.59 -0.43 8.78
C ALA A 525 2.07 -1.88 8.92
N ASN A 526 3.32 -2.15 8.51
CA ASN A 526 3.89 -3.49 8.60
C ASN A 526 4.15 -3.92 10.05
N ALA A 527 4.65 -3.02 10.89
CA ALA A 527 4.93 -3.31 12.29
C ALA A 527 3.65 -3.59 13.09
N VAL A 528 2.61 -2.78 12.90
CA VAL A 528 1.28 -3.02 13.48
C VAL A 528 0.69 -4.32 12.96
N GLY A 529 0.79 -4.58 11.65
CA GLY A 529 0.30 -5.82 11.05
C GLY A 529 1.00 -7.07 11.59
N ASN A 530 2.31 -7.01 11.82
CA ASN A 530 3.07 -8.12 12.40
C ASN A 530 2.70 -8.33 13.87
N ALA A 531 2.62 -7.28 14.67
CA ALA A 531 2.22 -7.35 16.07
C ALA A 531 0.77 -7.84 16.23
N LEU A 532 -0.14 -7.44 15.35
CA LEU A 532 -1.50 -7.94 15.30
C LEU A 532 -1.55 -9.43 14.92
N ARG A 533 -0.77 -9.86 13.92
CA ARG A 533 -0.71 -11.29 13.57
C ARG A 533 -0.17 -12.13 14.71
N GLU A 534 0.83 -11.64 15.45
CA GLU A 534 1.37 -12.34 16.60
C GLU A 534 0.33 -12.47 17.73
N GLN A 535 -0.35 -11.38 18.09
CA GLN A 535 -1.38 -11.39 19.14
C GLN A 535 -2.67 -12.08 18.70
N LEU A 536 -3.12 -11.89 17.46
CA LEU A 536 -4.26 -12.59 16.89
C LEU A 536 -3.92 -14.06 16.62
N GLY A 537 -2.67 -14.41 16.39
CA GLY A 537 -2.22 -15.77 16.17
C GLY A 537 -2.64 -16.71 17.31
N GLU A 538 -2.57 -16.26 18.55
CA GLU A 538 -3.04 -17.03 19.72
C GLU A 538 -4.58 -17.13 19.78
N GLU A 539 -5.29 -16.04 19.50
CA GLU A 539 -6.76 -16.06 19.45
C GLU A 539 -7.28 -16.86 18.25
N VAL A 540 -6.59 -16.78 17.11
CA VAL A 540 -6.88 -17.61 15.93
C VAL A 540 -6.65 -19.08 16.24
N LYS A 541 -5.53 -19.45 16.87
CA LYS A 541 -5.28 -20.82 17.30
C LYS A 541 -6.36 -21.34 18.25
N LYS A 542 -6.80 -20.52 19.23
CA LYS A 542 -7.91 -20.86 20.12
C LYS A 542 -9.23 -21.04 19.35
N ALA A 543 -9.55 -20.13 18.45
CA ALA A 543 -10.75 -20.22 17.61
C ALA A 543 -10.70 -21.45 16.68
N GLU A 544 -9.56 -21.73 16.05
CA GLU A 544 -9.34 -22.95 15.25
C GLU A 544 -9.48 -24.22 16.10
N ALA A 545 -8.95 -24.23 17.32
CA ALA A 545 -9.10 -25.34 18.25
C ALA A 545 -10.57 -25.56 18.66
N GLN A 546 -11.32 -24.48 18.91
CA GLN A 546 -12.76 -24.57 19.22
C GLN A 546 -13.56 -25.10 18.02
N VAL A 547 -13.26 -24.61 16.81
CA VAL A 547 -13.87 -25.09 15.57
C VAL A 547 -13.57 -26.56 15.34
N ARG A 548 -12.31 -26.97 15.52
CA ARG A 548 -11.89 -28.38 15.41
C ARG A 548 -12.60 -29.24 16.44
N ALA A 549 -12.67 -28.81 17.70
CA ALA A 549 -13.38 -29.50 18.75
C ALA A 549 -14.88 -29.66 18.43
N ARG A 550 -15.51 -28.61 17.90
CA ARG A 550 -16.93 -28.64 17.51
C ARG A 550 -17.21 -29.59 16.35
N VAL A 551 -16.39 -29.55 15.30
CA VAL A 551 -16.49 -30.50 14.17
C VAL A 551 -16.30 -31.93 14.66
N ASN A 552 -15.28 -32.20 15.50
CA ASN A 552 -15.03 -33.51 16.07
C ASN A 552 -16.23 -34.00 16.90
N GLN A 553 -16.75 -33.17 17.78
CA GLN A 553 -17.91 -33.49 18.61
C GLN A 553 -19.12 -33.95 17.77
N LEU A 554 -19.33 -33.29 16.60
CA LEU A 554 -20.47 -33.62 15.73
C LEU A 554 -20.26 -34.91 14.92
N VAL A 555 -19.01 -35.24 14.57
CA VAL A 555 -18.74 -36.31 13.58
C VAL A 555 -18.12 -37.58 14.19
N ASP A 556 -17.41 -37.50 15.32
CA ASP A 556 -16.62 -38.64 15.85
C ASP A 556 -17.47 -39.88 16.13
N ALA A 557 -18.69 -39.72 16.62
CA ALA A 557 -19.59 -40.84 16.90
C ALA A 557 -19.97 -41.60 15.63
N GLU A 558 -20.30 -40.88 14.53
CA GLU A 558 -20.68 -41.50 13.27
C GLU A 558 -19.48 -42.07 12.49
N VAL A 559 -18.34 -41.41 12.58
CA VAL A 559 -17.08 -41.92 12.03
C VAL A 559 -16.64 -43.19 12.75
N GLY A 560 -16.77 -43.21 14.07
CA GLY A 560 -16.54 -44.41 14.88
C GLY A 560 -17.42 -45.59 14.45
N LYS A 561 -18.73 -45.36 14.29
CA LYS A 561 -19.66 -46.37 13.77
C LYS A 561 -19.25 -46.90 12.41
N ALA A 562 -18.91 -45.99 11.46
CA ALA A 562 -18.50 -46.38 10.12
C ALA A 562 -17.25 -47.29 10.14
N ARG A 563 -16.21 -46.93 10.92
CA ARG A 563 -14.99 -47.71 11.05
C ARG A 563 -15.26 -49.06 11.66
N THR A 564 -16.00 -49.11 12.76
CA THR A 564 -16.33 -50.38 13.46
C THR A 564 -17.10 -51.31 12.52
N LYS A 565 -18.12 -50.81 11.79
CA LYS A 565 -18.83 -51.62 10.83
C LYS A 565 -17.95 -52.12 9.68
N ALA A 566 -17.07 -51.28 9.17
CA ALA A 566 -16.12 -51.64 8.13
C ALA A 566 -15.22 -52.82 8.58
N GLU A 567 -14.64 -52.74 9.75
CA GLU A 567 -13.81 -53.83 10.29
C GLU A 567 -14.62 -55.10 10.59
N GLN A 568 -15.83 -54.97 11.10
CA GLN A 568 -16.74 -56.12 11.33
C GLN A 568 -17.06 -56.87 10.02
N VAL A 569 -17.41 -56.11 8.94
CA VAL A 569 -17.71 -56.71 7.64
C VAL A 569 -16.47 -57.41 7.07
N LYS A 570 -15.31 -56.77 7.11
CA LYS A 570 -14.06 -57.32 6.62
C LYS A 570 -13.65 -58.60 7.36
N THR A 571 -13.69 -58.56 8.66
CA THR A 571 -13.26 -59.70 9.49
C THR A 571 -14.24 -60.88 9.38
N ALA A 572 -15.56 -60.62 9.48
CA ALA A 572 -16.57 -61.67 9.43
C ALA A 572 -16.61 -62.37 8.04
N ALA A 573 -16.44 -61.59 6.95
CA ALA A 573 -16.39 -62.11 5.59
C ALA A 573 -15.19 -63.07 5.38
N THR A 574 -14.01 -62.58 5.72
CA THR A 574 -12.75 -63.35 5.54
C THR A 574 -12.76 -64.61 6.36
N GLN A 575 -13.18 -64.55 7.60
CA GLN A 575 -13.16 -65.70 8.52
C GLN A 575 -14.11 -66.82 8.05
N ARG A 576 -15.36 -66.48 7.67
CA ARG A 576 -16.34 -67.49 7.19
C ARG A 576 -15.90 -68.21 5.92
N VAL A 577 -15.33 -67.46 4.97
CA VAL A 577 -14.85 -68.05 3.72
C VAL A 577 -13.65 -69.00 4.02
N MET A 578 -12.75 -68.60 4.88
CA MET A 578 -11.62 -69.45 5.27
C MET A 578 -12.06 -70.72 5.99
N ASP A 579 -13.05 -70.63 6.89
CA ASP A 579 -13.57 -71.78 7.64
C ASP A 579 -14.23 -72.78 6.70
N GLU A 580 -15.09 -72.35 5.76
CA GLU A 580 -15.77 -73.22 4.80
C GLU A 580 -14.76 -73.85 3.81
N ARG A 581 -13.78 -73.08 3.34
CA ARG A 581 -12.72 -73.64 2.47
C ARG A 581 -11.83 -74.66 3.21
N ALA A 582 -11.48 -74.42 4.48
CA ALA A 582 -10.74 -75.37 5.27
C ALA A 582 -11.48 -76.71 5.42
N ARG A 583 -12.82 -76.65 5.65
CA ARG A 583 -13.67 -77.84 5.70
C ARG A 583 -13.70 -78.59 4.37
N LEU A 584 -13.87 -77.84 3.26
CA LEU A 584 -13.87 -78.42 1.92
C LEU A 584 -12.56 -79.12 1.56
N GLU A 585 -11.45 -78.45 1.87
CA GLU A 585 -10.11 -79.00 1.62
C GLU A 585 -9.86 -80.30 2.44
N ALA A 586 -10.27 -80.33 3.70
CA ALA A 586 -10.17 -81.53 4.52
C ALA A 586 -10.94 -82.73 3.89
N GLN A 587 -12.15 -82.49 3.35
CA GLN A 587 -12.95 -83.53 2.68
C GLN A 587 -12.30 -83.93 1.34
N ARG A 588 -11.76 -82.98 0.56
CA ARG A 588 -11.04 -83.25 -0.67
C ARG A 588 -9.86 -84.15 -0.47
N VAL A 589 -8.99 -83.80 0.52
CA VAL A 589 -7.82 -84.62 0.86
C VAL A 589 -8.20 -86.05 1.29
N ALA A 590 -9.26 -86.20 2.09
CA ALA A 590 -9.74 -87.51 2.55
C ALA A 590 -10.21 -88.37 1.35
N LEU A 591 -11.01 -87.80 0.43
CA LEU A 591 -11.50 -88.52 -0.75
C LEU A 591 -10.37 -88.83 -1.77
N GLU A 592 -9.40 -87.94 -1.98
CA GLU A 592 -8.25 -88.18 -2.84
C GLU A 592 -7.34 -89.30 -2.32
N ALA A 593 -7.16 -89.38 -0.99
CA ALA A 593 -6.44 -90.49 -0.36
C ALA A 593 -7.12 -91.81 -0.65
N ARG A 594 -8.45 -91.84 -0.48
CA ARG A 594 -9.25 -93.03 -0.77
C ARG A 594 -9.27 -93.41 -2.24
N LEU A 595 -9.31 -92.44 -3.14
CA LEU A 595 -9.20 -92.66 -4.60
C LEU A 595 -7.85 -93.32 -4.98
N ARG A 596 -6.74 -92.88 -4.40
CA ARG A 596 -5.41 -93.47 -4.61
C ARG A 596 -5.35 -94.90 -4.12
N GLU A 597 -5.98 -95.22 -3.01
CA GLU A 597 -6.03 -96.61 -2.52
C GLU A 597 -6.83 -97.49 -3.43
N LEU A 598 -8.01 -97.07 -3.92
CA LEU A 598 -8.87 -97.84 -4.84
C LEU A 598 -8.21 -98.03 -6.21
N THR A 599 -7.51 -97.08 -6.74
CA THR A 599 -6.84 -97.11 -8.02
C THR A 599 -5.58 -98.06 -8.05
N ARG A 600 -5.09 -98.45 -6.87
CA ARG A 600 -3.98 -99.44 -6.72
C ARG A 600 -4.49 -100.88 -6.80
N ILE A 601 -5.82 -101.10 -6.80
CA ILE A 601 -6.37 -102.46 -6.96
C ILE A 601 -6.28 -102.93 -8.42
N PRO A 602 -5.64 -104.09 -8.76
CA PRO A 602 -5.50 -104.57 -10.13
C PRO A 602 -6.89 -104.74 -10.81
N GLY A 603 -7.09 -104.05 -12.00
CA GLY A 603 -8.28 -104.16 -12.81
C GLY A 603 -9.30 -103.01 -12.58
N ILE A 604 -9.00 -101.98 -11.78
CA ILE A 604 -9.85 -100.82 -11.47
C ILE A 604 -9.33 -99.52 -12.12
N GLY A 605 -8.07 -99.48 -12.55
CA GLY A 605 -7.45 -98.28 -13.15
C GLY A 605 -7.96 -97.96 -14.55
#